data_47a07a24df08fc2c8756a24e99fff13e
#
_entry.id   47a07a24df08fc2c8756a24e99fff13e
#
_cell.length_a   1.000
_cell.length_b   1.000
_cell.length_c   1.000
_cell.angle_alpha   90.00
_cell.angle_beta   90.00
_cell.angle_gamma   90.00
#
_symmetry.space_group_name_H-M   'P 1'
#
loop_
_entity.id
_entity.type
_entity.pdbx_description
1 polymer ?
#
loop_
_entity_poly.entity_id
_entity_poly.type
_entity_poly.pdbx_seq_one_letter_code
_entity_poly.pdbx_strand_id
1 'polypeptide(L)'
;MPSFDIVSKVDPQTLDNALNTVNKEIQNRYDFRDTKGSIDYDKKTNIILVTTENTMRLGQIEDILISKFVKQNIDATALDFSKEEYASGPMIKKEIKVRAGLDKEDSKKIVKIIKDQKLKVQPAIMDDQIRVTGKKIDDLQEAIAALRKADVGMPLQFVNMKS
;
A
#
# COMPACT_ATOMS: atom_id res chain seq x y z
N MET A 1 -11.47 -16.86 -23.40
CA MET A 1 -10.80 -17.49 -22.26
C MET A 1 -11.08 -16.70 -20.99
N PRO A 2 -11.34 -17.36 -19.86
CA PRO A 2 -11.51 -16.66 -18.60
C PRO A 2 -10.28 -15.82 -18.25
N SER A 3 -10.51 -14.67 -17.61
CA SER A 3 -9.43 -13.76 -17.22
C SER A 3 -9.79 -12.96 -15.97
N PHE A 4 -8.78 -12.40 -15.31
CA PHE A 4 -8.95 -11.39 -14.29
C PHE A 4 -7.74 -10.46 -14.30
N ASP A 5 -7.87 -9.33 -13.62
CA ASP A 5 -6.77 -8.37 -13.51
C ASP A 5 -6.29 -8.30 -12.07
N ILE A 6 -4.97 -8.24 -11.90
CA ILE A 6 -4.31 -8.00 -10.63
C ILE A 6 -3.94 -6.51 -10.59
N VAL A 7 -4.42 -5.81 -9.57
CA VAL A 7 -4.12 -4.40 -9.36
C VAL A 7 -3.70 -4.16 -7.92
N SER A 8 -3.00 -3.06 -7.67
CA SER A 8 -2.70 -2.58 -6.34
C SER A 8 -3.11 -1.12 -6.29
N LYS A 9 -4.30 -0.85 -5.77
CA LYS A 9 -4.88 0.48 -5.74
C LYS A 9 -5.38 0.82 -4.34
N VAL A 10 -5.30 2.11 -4.01
CA VAL A 10 -5.93 2.66 -2.82
C VAL A 10 -6.93 3.70 -3.29
N ASP A 11 -8.19 3.59 -2.84
CA ASP A 11 -9.21 4.56 -3.18
C ASP A 11 -8.85 5.95 -2.64
N PRO A 12 -8.76 7.00 -3.50
CA PRO A 12 -8.34 8.32 -3.05
C PRO A 12 -9.22 8.92 -1.95
N GLN A 13 -10.52 8.70 -2.00
CA GLN A 13 -11.43 9.23 -0.98
C GLN A 13 -11.20 8.53 0.38
N THR A 14 -11.04 7.22 0.36
CA THR A 14 -10.75 6.44 1.57
C THR A 14 -9.41 6.84 2.17
N LEU A 15 -8.41 7.08 1.32
CA LEU A 15 -7.10 7.57 1.75
C LEU A 15 -7.19 8.94 2.41
N ASP A 16 -7.91 9.88 1.79
CA ASP A 16 -8.11 11.21 2.35
C ASP A 16 -8.81 11.14 3.71
N ASN A 17 -9.84 10.28 3.85
CA ASN A 17 -10.54 10.08 5.12
C ASN A 17 -9.60 9.55 6.20
N ALA A 18 -8.76 8.58 5.86
CA ALA A 18 -7.79 8.03 6.80
C ALA A 18 -6.78 9.09 7.26
N LEU A 19 -6.23 9.86 6.32
CA LEU A 19 -5.26 10.91 6.63
C LEU A 19 -5.87 12.03 7.47
N ASN A 20 -7.10 12.44 7.18
CA ASN A 20 -7.80 13.44 7.99
C ASN A 20 -8.02 12.95 9.42
N THR A 21 -8.35 11.66 9.59
CA THR A 21 -8.51 11.06 10.91
C THR A 21 -7.18 11.02 11.67
N VAL A 22 -6.08 10.71 10.98
CA VAL A 22 -4.74 10.73 11.58
C VAL A 22 -4.38 12.13 12.07
N ASN A 23 -4.59 13.16 11.24
CA ASN A 23 -4.31 14.54 11.62
C ASN A 23 -5.13 14.98 12.84
N LYS A 24 -6.41 14.64 12.89
CA LYS A 24 -7.26 14.95 14.04
C LYS A 24 -6.75 14.28 15.30
N GLU A 25 -6.34 13.04 15.23
CA GLU A 25 -5.83 12.32 16.39
C GLU A 25 -4.51 12.92 16.89
N ILE A 26 -3.60 13.26 16.00
CA ILE A 26 -2.34 13.92 16.35
C ILE A 26 -2.61 15.24 17.10
N GLN A 27 -3.54 16.05 16.60
CA GLN A 27 -3.89 17.34 17.22
C GLN A 27 -4.58 17.19 18.56
N ASN A 28 -5.37 16.12 18.76
CA ASN A 28 -6.20 15.94 19.94
C ASN A 28 -5.55 15.05 21.01
N ARG A 29 -4.48 14.32 20.70
CA ARG A 29 -3.83 13.47 21.70
C ARG A 29 -3.08 14.30 22.72
N TYR A 30 -3.21 13.91 23.97
CA TYR A 30 -2.56 14.59 25.10
C TYR A 30 -1.05 14.64 24.94
N ASP A 31 -0.44 13.54 24.49
CA ASP A 31 1.00 13.43 24.30
C ASP A 31 1.55 14.21 23.11
N PHE A 32 0.68 14.83 22.29
CA PHE A 32 1.08 15.71 21.18
C PHE A 32 0.67 17.17 21.38
N ARG A 33 0.13 17.53 22.54
CA ARG A 33 -0.41 18.88 22.80
C ARG A 33 0.61 19.99 22.61
N ASP A 34 1.84 19.78 23.07
CA ASP A 34 2.90 20.78 23.04
C ASP A 34 3.92 20.47 21.94
N THR A 35 3.60 19.58 21.01
CA THR A 35 4.51 19.18 19.96
C THR A 35 4.02 19.68 18.60
N LYS A 36 4.99 19.95 17.71
CA LYS A 36 4.71 20.34 16.33
C LYS A 36 4.80 19.10 15.45
N GLY A 37 3.76 18.26 15.50
CA GLY A 37 3.66 17.11 14.62
C GLY A 37 2.71 17.40 13.47
N SER A 38 3.07 17.00 12.25
CA SER A 38 2.21 17.15 11.10
C SER A 38 2.44 16.03 10.10
N ILE A 39 1.39 15.74 9.33
CA ILE A 39 1.51 14.90 8.14
C ILE A 39 0.97 15.68 6.95
N ASP A 40 1.72 15.63 5.85
CA ASP A 40 1.34 16.26 4.58
C ASP A 40 1.39 15.21 3.49
N TYR A 41 0.35 15.12 2.68
CA TYR A 41 0.26 14.15 1.60
C TYR A 41 0.35 14.84 0.24
N ASP A 42 1.30 14.41 -0.57
CA ASP A 42 1.45 14.87 -1.95
C ASP A 42 0.81 13.85 -2.88
N LYS A 43 -0.31 14.25 -3.48
CA LYS A 43 -1.08 13.39 -4.41
C LYS A 43 -0.32 13.08 -5.69
N LYS A 44 0.62 13.93 -6.10
CA LYS A 44 1.39 13.71 -7.34
C LYS A 44 2.44 12.62 -7.17
N THR A 45 3.09 12.57 -6.01
CA THR A 45 4.17 11.63 -5.74
C THR A 45 3.72 10.45 -4.88
N ASN A 46 2.51 10.50 -4.33
CA ASN A 46 1.98 9.51 -3.38
C ASN A 46 2.85 9.37 -2.13
N ILE A 47 3.42 10.49 -1.67
CA ILE A 47 4.28 10.51 -0.50
C ILE A 47 3.61 11.25 0.65
N ILE A 48 3.58 10.60 1.82
CA ILE A 48 3.19 11.22 3.08
C ILE A 48 4.46 11.72 3.75
N LEU A 49 4.57 13.04 3.97
CA LEU A 49 5.70 13.62 4.70
C LEU A 49 5.29 13.79 6.15
N VAL A 50 5.97 13.09 7.04
CA VAL A 50 5.78 13.22 8.48
C VAL A 50 6.86 14.13 9.04
N THR A 51 6.47 15.16 9.81
CA THR A 51 7.37 16.07 10.49
C THR A 51 7.07 16.04 11.98
N THR A 52 8.07 15.81 12.81
CA THR A 52 7.89 15.76 14.26
C THR A 52 9.21 16.06 14.99
N GLU A 53 9.18 16.12 16.31
CA GLU A 53 10.30 16.57 17.13
C GLU A 53 11.39 15.52 17.32
N ASN A 54 11.02 14.23 17.42
CA ASN A 54 11.98 13.17 17.74
C ASN A 54 11.50 11.81 17.22
N THR A 55 12.39 10.83 17.29
CA THR A 55 12.14 9.46 16.82
C THR A 55 10.99 8.77 17.57
N MET A 56 10.86 9.03 18.86
CA MET A 56 9.78 8.45 19.65
C MET A 56 8.41 8.93 19.15
N ARG A 57 8.28 10.24 18.90
CA ARG A 57 7.04 10.82 18.37
C ARG A 57 6.76 10.31 16.95
N LEU A 58 7.81 10.15 16.15
CA LEU A 58 7.67 9.59 14.81
C LEU A 58 7.05 8.18 14.87
N GLY A 59 7.56 7.33 15.76
CA GLY A 59 7.00 5.99 15.94
C GLY A 59 5.54 6.00 16.34
N GLN A 60 5.14 6.94 17.21
CA GLN A 60 3.74 7.09 17.61
C GLN A 60 2.86 7.51 16.42
N ILE A 61 3.34 8.42 15.57
CA ILE A 61 2.62 8.86 14.38
C ILE A 61 2.48 7.70 13.39
N GLU A 62 3.54 6.91 13.19
CA GLU A 62 3.48 5.73 12.33
C GLU A 62 2.43 4.72 12.81
N ASP A 63 2.34 4.49 14.12
CA ASP A 63 1.34 3.60 14.70
C ASP A 63 -0.08 4.12 14.48
N ILE A 64 -0.28 5.42 14.60
CA ILE A 64 -1.57 6.06 14.32
C ILE A 64 -1.94 5.89 12.84
N LEU A 65 -0.98 6.10 11.94
CA LEU A 65 -1.18 5.89 10.49
C LEU A 65 -1.66 4.47 10.20
N ILE A 66 -0.94 3.48 10.72
CA ILE A 66 -1.29 2.06 10.51
C ILE A 66 -2.69 1.78 11.06
N SER A 67 -2.98 2.22 12.27
CA SER A 67 -4.27 1.99 12.93
C SER A 67 -5.43 2.58 12.13
N LYS A 68 -5.29 3.82 11.66
CA LYS A 68 -6.38 4.49 10.94
C LYS A 68 -6.55 3.94 9.52
N PHE A 69 -5.46 3.54 8.87
CA PHE A 69 -5.53 2.89 7.56
C PHE A 69 -6.27 1.55 7.66
N VAL A 70 -5.91 0.74 8.63
CA VAL A 70 -6.58 -0.56 8.85
C VAL A 70 -8.07 -0.38 9.14
N LYS A 71 -8.46 0.63 9.92
CA LYS A 71 -9.87 0.94 10.19
C LYS A 71 -10.64 1.33 8.93
N GLN A 72 -9.98 1.91 7.94
CA GLN A 72 -10.57 2.26 6.66
C GLN A 72 -10.47 1.11 5.63
N ASN A 73 -10.09 -0.08 6.08
CA ASN A 73 -9.89 -1.25 5.23
C ASN A 73 -8.76 -1.07 4.20
N ILE A 74 -7.79 -0.22 4.50
CA ILE A 74 -6.57 -0.08 3.71
C ILE A 74 -5.52 -0.97 4.38
N ASP A 75 -4.96 -1.91 3.61
CA ASP A 75 -3.93 -2.81 4.13
C ASP A 75 -2.68 -2.01 4.54
N ALA A 76 -2.10 -2.35 5.70
CA ALA A 76 -0.89 -1.67 6.19
C ALA A 76 0.28 -1.79 5.22
N THR A 77 0.33 -2.84 4.37
CA THR A 77 1.37 -2.98 3.34
C THR A 77 1.28 -1.93 2.23
N ALA A 78 0.18 -1.16 2.17
CA ALA A 78 0.09 0.01 1.28
C ALA A 78 1.06 1.12 1.69
N LEU A 79 1.55 1.12 2.94
CA LEU A 79 2.50 2.10 3.44
C LEU A 79 3.91 1.53 3.39
N ASP A 80 4.82 2.27 2.75
CA ASP A 80 6.23 1.91 2.65
C ASP A 80 7.04 2.77 3.63
N PHE A 81 7.48 2.16 4.72
CA PHE A 81 8.27 2.81 5.77
C PHE A 81 9.79 2.64 5.57
N SER A 82 10.24 2.17 4.42
CA SER A 82 11.63 1.78 4.20
C SER A 82 12.62 2.94 4.18
N LYS A 83 12.18 4.16 3.84
CA LYS A 83 13.05 5.32 3.88
C LYS A 83 13.32 5.75 5.31
N GLU A 84 14.58 6.10 5.58
CA GLU A 84 14.97 6.53 6.92
C GLU A 84 14.57 7.98 7.19
N GLU A 85 14.38 8.29 8.48
CA GLU A 85 14.17 9.66 8.92
C GLU A 85 15.43 10.51 8.71
N TYR A 86 15.25 11.81 8.54
CA TYR A 86 16.36 12.76 8.40
C TYR A 86 16.10 14.02 9.20
N ALA A 87 17.19 14.67 9.59
CA ALA A 87 17.12 15.91 10.34
C ALA A 87 16.69 17.08 9.46
N SER A 88 15.83 17.95 9.99
CA SER A 88 15.37 19.16 9.32
C SER A 88 15.26 20.28 10.37
N GLY A 89 16.36 21.01 10.60
CA GLY A 89 16.45 21.97 11.70
C GLY A 89 16.28 21.30 13.05
N PRO A 90 15.40 21.81 13.94
CA PRO A 90 15.12 21.18 15.22
C PRO A 90 14.19 19.98 15.12
N MET A 91 13.69 19.66 13.93
CA MET A 91 12.71 18.63 13.67
C MET A 91 13.34 17.46 12.92
N ILE A 92 12.62 16.35 12.84
CA ILE A 92 12.94 15.25 11.94
C ILE A 92 11.79 15.05 10.98
N LYS A 93 12.11 14.54 9.81
CA LYS A 93 11.15 14.25 8.75
C LYS A 93 11.32 12.83 8.25
N LYS A 94 10.23 12.23 7.81
CA LYS A 94 10.26 10.93 7.16
C LYS A 94 9.25 10.92 6.02
N GLU A 95 9.68 10.39 4.88
CA GLU A 95 8.82 10.19 3.73
C GLU A 95 8.28 8.76 3.76
N ILE A 96 6.96 8.63 3.74
CA ILE A 96 6.27 7.35 3.69
C ILE A 96 5.52 7.29 2.37
N LYS A 97 5.91 6.33 1.50
CA LYS A 97 5.27 6.19 0.20
C LYS A 97 3.98 5.37 0.33
N VAL A 98 2.91 5.86 -0.27
CA VAL A 98 1.68 5.08 -0.45
C VAL A 98 1.81 4.32 -1.76
N ARG A 99 1.76 2.98 -1.71
CA ARG A 99 1.87 2.14 -2.90
C ARG A 99 0.58 2.21 -3.70
N ALA A 100 0.64 2.82 -4.87
CA ALA A 100 -0.48 2.95 -5.79
C ALA A 100 -0.04 2.47 -7.16
N GLY A 101 -0.66 1.38 -7.64
CA GLY A 101 -0.28 0.72 -8.88
C GLY A 101 0.87 -0.26 -8.70
N LEU A 102 1.07 -1.11 -9.69
CA LEU A 102 2.17 -2.07 -9.75
C LEU A 102 3.27 -1.52 -10.64
N ASP A 103 4.47 -1.32 -10.09
CA ASP A 103 5.61 -0.95 -10.92
C ASP A 103 6.19 -2.19 -11.62
N LYS A 104 7.25 -1.99 -12.42
CA LYS A 104 7.86 -3.08 -13.19
C LYS A 104 8.43 -4.18 -12.29
N GLU A 105 9.05 -3.81 -11.17
CA GLU A 105 9.64 -4.78 -10.25
C GLU A 105 8.56 -5.59 -9.54
N ASP A 106 7.51 -4.94 -9.09
CA ASP A 106 6.36 -5.59 -8.47
C ASP A 106 5.70 -6.57 -9.42
N SER A 107 5.50 -6.15 -10.68
CA SER A 107 4.90 -6.98 -11.71
C SER A 107 5.76 -8.21 -12.00
N LYS A 108 7.08 -8.04 -12.11
CA LYS A 108 8.01 -9.17 -12.33
C LYS A 108 7.97 -10.15 -11.16
N LYS A 109 7.91 -9.66 -9.94
CA LYS A 109 7.83 -10.49 -8.74
C LYS A 109 6.57 -11.36 -8.74
N ILE A 110 5.43 -10.77 -9.07
CA ILE A 110 4.15 -11.48 -9.14
C ILE A 110 4.18 -12.53 -10.25
N VAL A 111 4.66 -12.17 -11.44
CA VAL A 111 4.79 -13.08 -12.57
C VAL A 111 5.69 -14.27 -12.21
N LYS A 112 6.80 -13.99 -11.51
CA LYS A 112 7.71 -15.04 -11.06
C LYS A 112 7.02 -16.01 -10.10
N ILE A 113 6.23 -15.53 -9.17
CA ILE A 113 5.46 -16.37 -8.24
C ILE A 113 4.53 -17.29 -9.02
N ILE A 114 3.82 -16.76 -10.01
CA ILE A 114 2.90 -17.53 -10.85
C ILE A 114 3.66 -18.64 -11.59
N LYS A 115 4.82 -18.32 -12.15
CA LYS A 115 5.64 -19.31 -12.88
C LYS A 115 6.26 -20.35 -11.96
N ASP A 116 6.77 -19.94 -10.81
CA ASP A 116 7.42 -20.84 -9.86
C ASP A 116 6.46 -21.87 -9.27
N GLN A 117 5.19 -21.49 -9.10
CA GLN A 117 4.16 -22.40 -8.60
C GLN A 117 3.49 -23.22 -9.71
N LYS A 118 3.96 -23.08 -10.94
CA LYS A 118 3.47 -23.84 -12.11
C LYS A 118 1.95 -23.77 -12.27
N LEU A 119 1.39 -22.60 -12.03
CA LEU A 119 -0.04 -22.37 -12.20
C LEU A 119 -0.42 -22.42 -13.69
N LYS A 120 -1.58 -22.97 -13.98
CA LYS A 120 -2.06 -23.14 -15.37
C LYS A 120 -2.68 -21.88 -15.93
N VAL A 121 -2.00 -20.75 -15.77
CA VAL A 121 -2.46 -19.44 -16.22
C VAL A 121 -1.32 -18.71 -16.89
N GLN A 122 -1.66 -17.70 -17.71
CA GLN A 122 -0.69 -16.86 -18.39
C GLN A 122 -0.84 -15.41 -17.93
N PRO A 123 0.17 -14.86 -17.26
CA PRO A 123 0.18 -13.45 -16.89
C PRO A 123 0.70 -12.58 -18.01
N ALA A 124 0.08 -11.39 -18.18
CA ALA A 124 0.55 -10.37 -19.12
C ALA A 124 0.63 -9.04 -18.37
N ILE A 125 1.82 -8.45 -18.34
CA ILE A 125 2.03 -7.15 -17.68
C ILE A 125 1.46 -6.05 -18.57
N MET A 126 0.56 -5.22 -18.01
CA MET A 126 -0.10 -4.13 -18.72
C MET A 126 -0.04 -2.87 -17.86
N ASP A 127 0.86 -1.94 -18.16
CA ASP A 127 1.04 -0.68 -17.42
C ASP A 127 1.20 -0.92 -15.91
N ASP A 128 0.18 -0.59 -15.13
CA ASP A 128 0.18 -0.72 -13.67
C ASP A 128 -0.63 -1.91 -13.15
N GLN A 129 -0.93 -2.87 -14.02
CA GLN A 129 -1.72 -4.05 -13.67
C GLN A 129 -1.20 -5.29 -14.41
N ILE A 130 -1.67 -6.46 -13.99
CA ILE A 130 -1.35 -7.73 -14.64
C ILE A 130 -2.66 -8.41 -15.03
N ARG A 131 -2.81 -8.74 -16.29
CA ARG A 131 -3.94 -9.54 -16.77
C ARG A 131 -3.55 -11.01 -16.75
N VAL A 132 -4.37 -11.82 -16.09
CA VAL A 132 -4.15 -13.26 -15.98
C VAL A 132 -5.25 -13.98 -16.76
N THR A 133 -4.85 -14.84 -17.70
CA THR A 133 -5.76 -15.64 -18.49
C THR A 133 -5.54 -17.13 -18.23
N GLY A 134 -6.60 -17.92 -18.33
CA GLY A 134 -6.52 -19.37 -18.17
C GLY A 134 -7.63 -20.04 -18.94
N LYS A 135 -7.50 -21.34 -19.16
CA LYS A 135 -8.50 -22.12 -19.88
C LYS A 135 -9.77 -22.36 -19.08
N LYS A 136 -9.63 -22.45 -17.75
CA LYS A 136 -10.73 -22.76 -16.84
C LYS A 136 -10.78 -21.74 -15.70
N ILE A 137 -11.99 -21.46 -15.22
CA ILE A 137 -12.18 -20.58 -14.06
C ILE A 137 -11.48 -21.16 -12.83
N ASP A 138 -11.48 -22.47 -12.65
CA ASP A 138 -10.81 -23.13 -11.52
C ASP A 138 -9.30 -22.81 -11.50
N ASP A 139 -8.66 -22.75 -12.67
CA ASP A 139 -7.24 -22.37 -12.76
C ASP A 139 -7.01 -20.93 -12.30
N LEU A 140 -7.94 -20.02 -12.60
CA LEU A 140 -7.88 -18.65 -12.12
C LEU A 140 -8.06 -18.57 -10.60
N GLN A 141 -8.98 -19.35 -10.05
CA GLN A 141 -9.21 -19.38 -8.60
C GLN A 141 -7.98 -19.90 -7.85
N GLU A 142 -7.30 -20.90 -8.40
CA GLU A 142 -6.05 -21.40 -7.82
C GLU A 142 -4.96 -20.32 -7.82
N ALA A 143 -4.86 -19.56 -8.91
CA ALA A 143 -3.89 -18.46 -9.00
C ALA A 143 -4.19 -17.37 -7.95
N ILE A 144 -5.44 -16.99 -7.78
CA ILE A 144 -5.85 -16.02 -6.77
C ILE A 144 -5.49 -16.51 -5.37
N ALA A 145 -5.81 -17.77 -5.05
CA ALA A 145 -5.51 -18.35 -3.74
C ALA A 145 -4.00 -18.37 -3.47
N ALA A 146 -3.19 -18.73 -4.47
CA ALA A 146 -1.74 -18.77 -4.35
C ALA A 146 -1.16 -17.38 -4.10
N LEU A 147 -1.66 -16.34 -4.80
CA LEU A 147 -1.19 -14.99 -4.63
C LEU A 147 -1.62 -14.37 -3.30
N ARG A 148 -2.79 -14.75 -2.78
CA ARG A 148 -3.22 -14.30 -1.44
C ARG A 148 -2.34 -14.86 -0.33
N LYS A 149 -1.83 -16.07 -0.49
CA LYS A 149 -0.92 -16.70 0.48
C LYS A 149 0.51 -16.21 0.34
N ALA A 150 0.91 -15.75 -0.84
CA ALA A 150 2.27 -15.27 -1.08
C ALA A 150 2.49 -13.91 -0.43
N ASP A 151 3.66 -13.73 0.17
CA ASP A 151 4.07 -12.44 0.69
C ASP A 151 4.70 -11.63 -0.43
N VAL A 152 3.90 -10.79 -1.08
CA VAL A 152 4.37 -9.94 -2.19
C VAL A 152 4.76 -8.54 -1.71
N GLY A 153 4.55 -8.24 -0.42
CA GLY A 153 4.94 -6.96 0.19
C GLY A 153 4.06 -5.78 -0.18
N MET A 154 2.92 -6.01 -0.82
CA MET A 154 1.98 -4.95 -1.20
C MET A 154 0.55 -5.50 -1.24
N PRO A 155 -0.47 -4.65 -1.08
CA PRO A 155 -1.85 -5.11 -1.21
C PRO A 155 -2.18 -5.41 -2.67
N LEU A 156 -2.87 -6.53 -2.89
CA LEU A 156 -3.33 -6.92 -4.23
C LEU A 156 -4.86 -7.02 -4.23
N GLN A 157 -5.46 -6.53 -5.31
CA GLN A 157 -6.87 -6.74 -5.58
C GLN A 157 -7.01 -7.52 -6.88
N PHE A 158 -8.02 -8.38 -6.94
CA PHE A 158 -8.32 -9.22 -8.08
C PHE A 158 -9.67 -8.80 -8.64
N VAL A 159 -9.64 -8.15 -9.79
CA VAL A 159 -10.81 -7.45 -10.35
C VAL A 159 -11.08 -7.89 -11.79
N ASN A 160 -12.21 -7.46 -12.33
CA ASN A 160 -12.58 -7.69 -13.74
C ASN A 160 -12.61 -9.17 -14.12
N MET A 161 -13.08 -10.03 -13.22
CA MET A 161 -13.22 -11.46 -13.52
C MET A 161 -14.19 -11.66 -14.67
N LYS A 162 -13.72 -12.33 -15.71
CA LYS A 162 -14.52 -12.69 -16.90
C LYS A 162 -14.44 -14.18 -17.14
N SER A 163 -15.54 -14.77 -17.44
CA SER A 163 -15.63 -16.19 -17.78
C SER A 163 -15.49 -16.49 -19.27
#